data_73663a84adf8fb1ee431d7c3194f3689
#
_entry.id   73663a84adf8fb1ee431d7c3194f3689
#
_cell.length_a   1.000
_cell.length_b   1.000
_cell.length_c   1.000
_cell.angle_alpha   90.00
_cell.angle_beta   90.00
_cell.angle_gamma   90.00
#
_symmetry.space_group_name_H-M   'P 1'
#
loop_
_entity.id
_entity.type
_entity.pdbx_description
1 polymer ?
#
loop_
_entity_poly.entity_id
_entity_poly.type
_entity_poly.pdbx_seq_one_letter_code
_entity_poly.pdbx_strand_id
1 'polypeptide(L)'
;MNYVFISPAYPVTCTQFCDRLSRHGVNVLGIGDVPYDTLNDTLKNALTEYYYVDTLEDYDQVYRAVAFFIHKYGRIDWLESLNEYWLPADARLRTDFNIAVGTREEEIGDLVRKSGMKRVFIEAGIPTARQHIVSDLAAGQAFVKKVGYPVIVKPDIGVGANGAMKVNNEEDLLSFYRELPSEPYVMEEFLCGDICTYDAILGADCEPIFESMCTYPPVIDAVQNNEEIKFYTVAEVPEQLREFGRKAAKAFGADRRFVHFEFINITKDYEGIGKAGDYAIMEVNMRPAGGHDPAMMNFAQSIDVFDIYAQMVTSEKINIPESAEHYYCAYAARRDGGCYTHTPEEIAERYGSAIVMQEEMPPIDWPSMGRYVYMAKFKEKEEMDRYFAFVLG
;
A
#
# COMPACT_ATOMS: atom_id res chain seq x y z
N MET A 1 -14.82 -22.68 5.52
CA MET A 1 -14.81 -21.22 5.64
C MET A 1 -15.14 -20.62 4.28
N ASN A 2 -16.04 -19.64 4.25
CA ASN A 2 -16.44 -18.94 3.03
C ASN A 2 -15.83 -17.52 3.02
N TYR A 3 -14.98 -17.25 2.06
CA TYR A 3 -14.30 -15.98 1.88
C TYR A 3 -14.79 -15.31 0.59
N VAL A 4 -15.43 -14.17 0.68
CA VAL A 4 -15.78 -13.36 -0.50
C VAL A 4 -14.63 -12.44 -0.84
N PHE A 5 -14.10 -12.58 -2.04
CA PHE A 5 -13.02 -11.74 -2.57
C PHE A 5 -13.57 -10.79 -3.64
N ILE A 6 -13.58 -9.49 -3.35
CA ILE A 6 -14.02 -8.44 -4.27
C ILE A 6 -12.84 -8.08 -5.18
N SER A 7 -13.07 -8.00 -6.50
CA SER A 7 -12.02 -7.68 -7.49
C SER A 7 -10.79 -8.61 -7.47
N PRO A 8 -10.96 -9.95 -7.52
CA PRO A 8 -9.82 -10.88 -7.38
C PRO A 8 -8.81 -10.82 -8.54
N ALA A 9 -9.16 -10.18 -9.66
CA ALA A 9 -8.29 -10.03 -10.82
C ALA A 9 -7.36 -8.81 -10.75
N TYR A 10 -7.65 -7.83 -9.88
CA TYR A 10 -6.86 -6.60 -9.77
C TYR A 10 -6.80 -6.08 -8.32
N PRO A 11 -5.60 -5.74 -7.84
CA PRO A 11 -4.26 -5.91 -8.46
C PRO A 11 -3.93 -7.37 -8.77
N VAL A 12 -3.01 -7.60 -9.72
CA VAL A 12 -2.62 -8.96 -10.17
C VAL A 12 -2.15 -9.85 -9.00
N THR A 13 -1.56 -9.25 -7.97
CA THR A 13 -1.13 -9.90 -6.72
C THR A 13 -2.27 -10.55 -5.95
N CYS A 14 -3.53 -10.11 -6.14
CA CYS A 14 -4.72 -10.73 -5.53
C CYS A 14 -4.88 -12.20 -5.93
N THR A 15 -4.41 -12.57 -7.12
CA THR A 15 -4.35 -13.99 -7.56
C THR A 15 -3.59 -14.86 -6.56
N GLN A 16 -2.47 -14.37 -6.01
CA GLN A 16 -1.65 -15.15 -5.07
C GLN A 16 -2.36 -15.31 -3.71
N PHE A 17 -3.07 -14.30 -3.24
CA PHE A 17 -3.90 -14.43 -2.04
C PHE A 17 -5.02 -15.46 -2.23
N CYS A 18 -5.73 -15.42 -3.37
CA CYS A 18 -6.75 -16.41 -3.71
C CYS A 18 -6.18 -17.84 -3.76
N ASP A 19 -5.02 -18.02 -4.40
CA ASP A 19 -4.35 -19.31 -4.52
C ASP A 19 -3.98 -19.89 -3.15
N ARG A 20 -3.38 -19.10 -2.27
CA ARG A 20 -3.01 -19.57 -0.92
C ARG A 20 -4.23 -19.84 -0.05
N LEU A 21 -5.24 -18.98 -0.06
CA LEU A 21 -6.51 -19.24 0.65
C LEU A 21 -7.14 -20.56 0.20
N SER A 22 -7.19 -20.83 -1.11
CA SER A 22 -7.73 -22.07 -1.66
C SER A 22 -6.93 -23.29 -1.20
N ARG A 23 -5.58 -23.23 -1.17
CA ARG A 23 -4.71 -24.31 -0.66
C ARG A 23 -4.94 -24.63 0.82
N HIS A 24 -5.36 -23.65 1.62
CA HIS A 24 -5.78 -23.83 3.01
C HIS A 24 -7.25 -24.24 3.17
N GLY A 25 -7.89 -24.69 2.08
CA GLY A 25 -9.26 -25.23 2.12
C GLY A 25 -10.36 -24.19 2.30
N VAL A 26 -10.07 -22.93 2.01
CA VAL A 26 -11.05 -21.84 2.02
C VAL A 26 -11.87 -21.88 0.72
N ASN A 27 -13.19 -21.77 0.81
CA ASN A 27 -14.04 -21.50 -0.34
C ASN A 27 -13.85 -20.03 -0.77
N VAL A 28 -13.03 -19.79 -1.78
CA VAL A 28 -12.79 -18.45 -2.31
C VAL A 28 -13.87 -18.12 -3.33
N LEU A 29 -14.74 -17.17 -2.98
CA LEU A 29 -15.91 -16.76 -3.76
C LEU A 29 -15.63 -15.38 -4.36
N GLY A 30 -15.24 -15.35 -5.63
CA GLY A 30 -14.83 -14.12 -6.31
C GLY A 30 -16.03 -13.34 -6.87
N ILE A 31 -16.02 -12.02 -6.68
CA ILE A 31 -16.93 -11.08 -7.36
C ILE A 31 -16.09 -10.09 -8.17
N GLY A 32 -16.35 -9.96 -9.45
CA GLY A 32 -15.61 -9.05 -10.31
C GLY A 32 -16.34 -8.70 -11.61
N ASP A 33 -15.86 -7.65 -12.27
CA ASP A 33 -16.36 -7.11 -13.53
C ASP A 33 -15.49 -7.46 -14.75
N VAL A 34 -14.51 -8.35 -14.53
CA VAL A 34 -13.68 -8.91 -15.59
C VAL A 34 -14.31 -10.22 -16.07
N PRO A 35 -14.48 -10.45 -17.39
CA PRO A 35 -15.06 -11.70 -17.90
C PRO A 35 -14.26 -12.93 -17.44
N TYR A 36 -14.94 -13.97 -16.97
CA TYR A 36 -14.31 -15.18 -16.43
C TYR A 36 -13.27 -15.79 -17.38
N ASP A 37 -13.56 -15.82 -18.68
CA ASP A 37 -12.68 -16.42 -19.69
C ASP A 37 -11.32 -15.71 -19.81
N THR A 38 -11.25 -14.43 -19.41
CA THR A 38 -10.02 -13.61 -19.45
C THR A 38 -9.19 -13.69 -18.18
N LEU A 39 -9.71 -14.30 -17.11
CA LEU A 39 -8.95 -14.53 -15.89
C LEU A 39 -7.78 -15.47 -16.15
N ASN A 40 -6.66 -15.28 -15.46
CA ASN A 40 -5.52 -16.20 -15.55
C ASN A 40 -5.87 -17.57 -14.93
N ASP A 41 -5.17 -18.62 -15.37
CA ASP A 41 -5.46 -19.99 -14.96
C ASP A 41 -5.25 -20.22 -13.45
N THR A 42 -4.28 -19.56 -12.85
CA THR A 42 -4.05 -19.65 -11.39
C THR A 42 -5.25 -19.16 -10.63
N LEU A 43 -5.81 -18.01 -11.00
CA LEU A 43 -7.00 -17.46 -10.38
C LEU A 43 -8.23 -18.35 -10.61
N LYS A 44 -8.46 -18.81 -11.85
CA LYS A 44 -9.56 -19.73 -12.17
C LYS A 44 -9.53 -21.00 -11.29
N ASN A 45 -8.33 -21.55 -11.07
CA ASN A 45 -8.15 -22.75 -10.26
C ASN A 45 -8.31 -22.48 -8.74
N ALA A 46 -8.02 -21.26 -8.29
CA ALA A 46 -8.12 -20.85 -6.90
C ALA A 46 -9.57 -20.55 -6.48
N LEU A 47 -10.40 -20.07 -7.40
CA LEU A 47 -11.77 -19.70 -7.11
C LEU A 47 -12.69 -20.93 -7.01
N THR A 48 -13.44 -21.03 -5.91
CA THR A 48 -14.53 -22.01 -5.78
C THR A 48 -15.70 -21.64 -6.70
N GLU A 49 -15.99 -20.36 -6.82
CA GLU A 49 -16.98 -19.79 -7.74
C GLU A 49 -16.62 -18.34 -8.06
N TYR A 50 -17.02 -17.89 -9.25
CA TYR A 50 -16.89 -16.51 -9.68
C TYR A 50 -18.25 -15.96 -10.09
N TYR A 51 -18.63 -14.84 -9.49
CA TYR A 51 -19.85 -14.10 -9.84
C TYR A 51 -19.46 -12.85 -10.64
N TYR A 52 -19.83 -12.82 -11.90
CA TYR A 52 -19.62 -11.67 -12.77
C TYR A 52 -20.67 -10.60 -12.50
N VAL A 53 -20.24 -9.35 -12.36
CA VAL A 53 -21.09 -8.14 -12.33
C VAL A 53 -20.70 -7.23 -13.49
N ASP A 54 -21.61 -6.38 -13.96
CA ASP A 54 -21.31 -5.46 -15.06
C ASP A 54 -20.32 -4.37 -14.65
N THR A 55 -20.41 -3.96 -13.39
CA THR A 55 -19.47 -3.03 -12.76
C THR A 55 -19.47 -3.20 -11.24
N LEU A 56 -18.29 -3.17 -10.63
CA LEU A 56 -18.12 -3.17 -9.18
C LEU A 56 -18.55 -1.84 -8.53
N GLU A 57 -18.70 -0.76 -9.31
CA GLU A 57 -19.21 0.53 -8.85
C GLU A 57 -20.71 0.49 -8.48
N ASP A 58 -21.44 -0.44 -9.04
CA ASP A 58 -22.86 -0.64 -8.70
C ASP A 58 -22.99 -1.52 -7.45
N TYR A 59 -23.15 -0.87 -6.31
CA TYR A 59 -23.28 -1.55 -5.01
C TYR A 59 -24.40 -2.62 -5.01
N ASP A 60 -25.53 -2.38 -5.68
CA ASP A 60 -26.66 -3.31 -5.70
C ASP A 60 -26.30 -4.62 -6.43
N GLN A 61 -25.50 -4.56 -7.49
CA GLN A 61 -25.00 -5.76 -8.16
C GLN A 61 -24.09 -6.58 -7.25
N VAL A 62 -23.13 -5.92 -6.54
CA VAL A 62 -22.23 -6.59 -5.61
C VAL A 62 -22.99 -7.16 -4.41
N TYR A 63 -23.97 -6.42 -3.87
CA TYR A 63 -24.84 -6.89 -2.79
C TYR A 63 -25.59 -8.17 -3.18
N ARG A 64 -26.17 -8.22 -4.38
CA ARG A 64 -26.87 -9.42 -4.91
C ARG A 64 -25.93 -10.60 -5.08
N ALA A 65 -24.69 -10.37 -5.51
CA ALA A 65 -23.68 -11.41 -5.63
C ALA A 65 -23.33 -12.01 -4.26
N VAL A 66 -23.15 -11.18 -3.22
CA VAL A 66 -22.94 -11.67 -1.84
C VAL A 66 -24.17 -12.46 -1.35
N ALA A 67 -25.39 -11.93 -1.59
CA ALA A 67 -26.63 -12.64 -1.21
C ALA A 67 -26.75 -14.00 -1.93
N PHE A 68 -26.36 -14.09 -3.20
CA PHE A 68 -26.32 -15.34 -3.96
C PHE A 68 -25.33 -16.34 -3.30
N PHE A 69 -24.14 -15.90 -2.92
CA PHE A 69 -23.17 -16.76 -2.25
C PHE A 69 -23.67 -17.24 -0.88
N ILE A 70 -24.33 -16.36 -0.12
CA ILE A 70 -24.96 -16.78 1.16
C ILE A 70 -26.02 -17.84 0.92
N HIS A 71 -26.87 -17.68 -0.11
CA HIS A 71 -27.90 -18.67 -0.45
C HIS A 71 -27.28 -20.04 -0.79
N LYS A 72 -26.17 -20.03 -1.54
CA LYS A 72 -25.55 -21.25 -2.06
C LYS A 72 -24.60 -21.93 -1.08
N TYR A 73 -23.78 -21.16 -0.37
CA TYR A 73 -22.68 -21.64 0.47
C TYR A 73 -22.91 -21.43 1.97
N GLY A 74 -23.97 -20.73 2.35
CA GLY A 74 -24.24 -20.38 3.73
C GLY A 74 -23.51 -19.10 4.16
N ARG A 75 -23.32 -18.94 5.45
CA ARG A 75 -22.71 -17.75 6.04
C ARG A 75 -21.34 -17.43 5.41
N ILE A 76 -21.13 -16.14 5.14
CA ILE A 76 -19.82 -15.62 4.78
C ILE A 76 -19.03 -15.31 6.07
N ASP A 77 -17.85 -15.90 6.18
CA ASP A 77 -16.96 -15.73 7.32
C ASP A 77 -16.04 -14.54 7.17
N TRP A 78 -15.67 -14.21 5.91
CA TRP A 78 -14.74 -13.15 5.57
C TRP A 78 -15.10 -12.47 4.25
N LEU A 79 -14.90 -11.15 4.16
CA LEU A 79 -15.10 -10.37 2.93
C LEU A 79 -14.01 -9.30 2.84
N GLU A 80 -13.24 -9.28 1.76
CA GLU A 80 -12.18 -8.30 1.48
C GLU A 80 -11.98 -8.09 -0.02
N SER A 81 -11.55 -6.89 -0.39
CA SER A 81 -11.02 -6.58 -1.72
C SER A 81 -9.50 -6.54 -1.74
N LEU A 82 -8.86 -6.35 -0.59
CA LEU A 82 -7.44 -6.05 -0.44
C LEU A 82 -7.01 -4.84 -1.31
N ASN A 83 -7.91 -3.90 -1.54
CA ASN A 83 -7.73 -2.73 -2.38
C ASN A 83 -8.36 -1.51 -1.70
N GLU A 84 -7.59 -0.42 -1.60
CA GLU A 84 -7.97 0.81 -0.93
C GLU A 84 -9.25 1.44 -1.49
N TYR A 85 -9.41 1.39 -2.80
CA TYR A 85 -10.58 1.97 -3.49
C TYR A 85 -11.90 1.35 -3.03
N TRP A 86 -11.91 0.04 -2.76
CA TRP A 86 -13.11 -0.69 -2.38
C TRP A 86 -13.37 -0.75 -0.87
N LEU A 87 -12.46 -0.25 -0.01
CA LEU A 87 -12.63 -0.33 1.45
C LEU A 87 -13.98 0.20 1.97
N PRO A 88 -14.55 1.32 1.46
CA PRO A 88 -15.87 1.76 1.89
C PRO A 88 -17.00 0.79 1.51
N ALA A 89 -16.94 0.21 0.30
CA ALA A 89 -17.91 -0.77 -0.17
C ALA A 89 -17.81 -2.08 0.63
N ASP A 90 -16.56 -2.55 0.90
CA ASP A 90 -16.30 -3.70 1.76
C ASP A 90 -16.90 -3.51 3.16
N ALA A 91 -16.68 -2.34 3.77
CA ALA A 91 -17.19 -2.01 5.10
C ALA A 91 -18.73 -2.01 5.15
N ARG A 92 -19.37 -1.44 4.14
CA ARG A 92 -20.82 -1.43 4.00
C ARG A 92 -21.38 -2.85 3.81
N LEU A 93 -20.77 -3.69 2.96
CA LEU A 93 -21.18 -5.08 2.77
C LEU A 93 -21.05 -5.89 4.07
N ARG A 94 -19.98 -5.68 4.85
CA ARG A 94 -19.82 -6.33 6.16
C ARG A 94 -20.93 -5.93 7.13
N THR A 95 -21.34 -4.68 7.12
CA THR A 95 -22.47 -4.19 7.92
C THR A 95 -23.77 -4.83 7.47
N ASP A 96 -24.11 -4.75 6.18
CA ASP A 96 -25.37 -5.23 5.61
C ASP A 96 -25.56 -6.74 5.80
N PHE A 97 -24.49 -7.53 5.68
CA PHE A 97 -24.54 -8.99 5.83
C PHE A 97 -24.07 -9.49 7.21
N ASN A 98 -23.82 -8.59 8.17
CA ASN A 98 -23.37 -8.90 9.50
C ASN A 98 -22.14 -9.84 9.53
N ILE A 99 -21.14 -9.54 8.68
CA ILE A 99 -19.86 -10.23 8.64
C ILE A 99 -19.00 -9.71 9.78
N ALA A 100 -18.49 -10.61 10.63
CA ALA A 100 -17.91 -10.22 11.92
C ALA A 100 -16.46 -9.71 11.81
N VAL A 101 -15.74 -10.08 10.76
CA VAL A 101 -14.32 -9.76 10.61
C VAL A 101 -14.15 -8.57 9.67
N GLY A 102 -13.28 -7.65 10.04
CA GLY A 102 -12.97 -6.44 9.30
C GLY A 102 -13.80 -5.23 9.72
N THR A 103 -13.34 -4.05 9.28
CA THR A 103 -13.94 -2.75 9.59
C THR A 103 -15.35 -2.64 9.01
N ARG A 104 -16.28 -2.08 9.77
CA ARG A 104 -17.66 -1.85 9.38
C ARG A 104 -17.90 -0.40 8.94
N GLU A 105 -19.07 -0.12 8.36
CA GLU A 105 -19.43 1.19 7.81
C GLU A 105 -19.33 2.32 8.84
N GLU A 106 -19.73 2.07 10.07
CA GLU A 106 -19.66 3.06 11.16
C GLU A 106 -18.21 3.39 11.61
N GLU A 107 -17.25 2.54 11.29
CA GLU A 107 -15.85 2.66 11.70
C GLU A 107 -14.94 3.18 10.59
N ILE A 108 -15.37 3.09 9.32
CA ILE A 108 -14.50 3.36 8.16
C ILE A 108 -14.11 4.83 8.01
N GLY A 109 -14.84 5.76 8.63
CA GLY A 109 -14.68 7.20 8.42
C GLY A 109 -13.25 7.70 8.67
N ASP A 110 -12.62 7.28 9.76
CA ASP A 110 -11.25 7.68 10.12
C ASP A 110 -10.17 6.94 9.31
N LEU A 111 -10.54 5.88 8.59
CA LEU A 111 -9.64 5.09 7.74
C LEU A 111 -9.58 5.57 6.30
N VAL A 112 -10.53 6.40 5.86
CA VAL A 112 -10.60 6.91 4.48
C VAL A 112 -10.42 8.43 4.40
N ARG A 113 -10.50 9.14 5.54
CA ARG A 113 -10.31 10.59 5.61
C ARG A 113 -8.94 10.94 6.17
N LYS A 114 -8.16 11.69 5.42
CA LYS A 114 -6.83 12.14 5.87
C LYS A 114 -6.91 13.01 7.14
N SER A 115 -7.98 13.81 7.28
CA SER A 115 -8.27 14.56 8.50
C SER A 115 -8.62 13.66 9.69
N GLY A 116 -9.33 12.56 9.45
CA GLY A 116 -9.64 11.54 10.45
C GLY A 116 -8.39 10.79 10.90
N MET A 117 -7.59 10.30 9.95
CA MET A 117 -6.30 9.65 10.24
C MET A 117 -5.41 10.56 11.09
N LYS A 118 -5.31 11.85 10.73
CA LYS A 118 -4.49 12.82 11.45
C LYS A 118 -4.91 12.98 12.92
N ARG A 119 -6.20 13.00 13.18
CA ARG A 119 -6.73 13.06 14.55
C ARG A 119 -6.29 11.83 15.35
N VAL A 120 -6.44 10.64 14.79
CA VAL A 120 -6.05 9.38 15.44
C VAL A 120 -4.53 9.33 15.70
N PHE A 121 -3.69 9.79 14.75
CA PHE A 121 -2.24 9.86 14.95
C PHE A 121 -1.86 10.73 16.15
N ILE A 122 -2.47 11.92 16.23
CA ILE A 122 -2.23 12.86 17.33
C ILE A 122 -2.67 12.26 18.67
N GLU A 123 -3.88 11.69 18.74
CA GLU A 123 -4.42 11.04 19.94
C GLU A 123 -3.57 9.86 20.41
N ALA A 124 -3.02 9.09 19.46
CA ALA A 124 -2.10 7.98 19.73
C ALA A 124 -0.66 8.46 20.05
N GLY A 125 -0.35 9.76 19.94
CA GLY A 125 0.99 10.28 20.15
C GLY A 125 2.02 9.77 19.14
N ILE A 126 1.62 9.60 17.87
CA ILE A 126 2.50 9.24 16.77
C ILE A 126 2.89 10.53 16.03
N PRO A 127 4.18 10.80 15.81
CA PRO A 127 4.62 11.98 15.06
C PRO A 127 4.02 12.05 13.66
N THR A 128 3.50 13.22 13.29
CA THR A 128 2.87 13.44 11.98
C THR A 128 2.95 14.91 11.58
N ALA A 129 2.89 15.21 10.28
CA ALA A 129 2.86 16.58 9.77
C ALA A 129 1.68 17.38 10.34
N ARG A 130 1.88 18.66 10.62
CA ARG A 130 0.80 19.56 10.97
C ARG A 130 -0.18 19.69 9.83
N GLN A 131 -1.49 19.72 10.12
CA GLN A 131 -2.55 19.73 9.12
C GLN A 131 -3.54 20.85 9.39
N HIS A 132 -4.14 21.38 8.33
CA HIS A 132 -5.25 22.31 8.31
C HIS A 132 -6.34 21.79 7.36
N ILE A 133 -7.59 21.71 7.82
CA ILE A 133 -8.73 21.46 6.95
C ILE A 133 -8.98 22.72 6.15
N VAL A 134 -8.91 22.61 4.83
CA VAL A 134 -9.04 23.77 3.94
C VAL A 134 -10.41 24.43 4.11
N SER A 135 -10.42 25.73 4.34
CA SER A 135 -11.63 26.55 4.48
C SER A 135 -11.52 27.80 3.61
N ASP A 136 -11.17 28.95 4.18
CA ASP A 136 -10.98 30.19 3.45
C ASP A 136 -9.48 30.53 3.29
N LEU A 137 -9.19 31.47 2.40
CA LEU A 137 -7.82 31.93 2.11
C LEU A 137 -7.10 32.45 3.35
N ALA A 138 -7.80 33.20 4.22
CA ALA A 138 -7.18 33.79 5.41
C ALA A 138 -6.71 32.71 6.40
N ALA A 139 -7.49 31.64 6.57
CA ALA A 139 -7.12 30.48 7.36
C ALA A 139 -5.93 29.73 6.76
N GLY A 140 -5.91 29.53 5.42
CA GLY A 140 -4.78 28.93 4.71
C GLY A 140 -3.50 29.75 4.87
N GLN A 141 -3.56 31.07 4.70
CA GLN A 141 -2.43 31.97 4.92
C GLN A 141 -1.93 31.93 6.39
N ALA A 142 -2.84 31.85 7.35
CA ALA A 142 -2.47 31.72 8.77
C ALA A 142 -1.75 30.37 9.03
N PHE A 143 -2.19 29.30 8.42
CA PHE A 143 -1.51 28.00 8.50
C PHE A 143 -0.12 28.05 7.89
N VAL A 144 0.02 28.56 6.67
CA VAL A 144 1.32 28.70 5.99
C VAL A 144 2.28 29.59 6.78
N LYS A 145 1.78 30.69 7.38
CA LYS A 145 2.59 31.54 8.26
C LYS A 145 3.16 30.76 9.46
N LYS A 146 2.45 29.75 9.94
CA LYS A 146 2.88 28.89 11.07
C LYS A 146 3.92 27.85 10.65
N VAL A 147 3.75 27.20 9.48
CA VAL A 147 4.56 26.04 9.08
C VAL A 147 5.60 26.37 8.02
N GLY A 148 5.45 27.45 7.27
CA GLY A 148 6.29 27.83 6.13
C GLY A 148 5.90 27.13 4.83
N TYR A 149 6.49 27.58 3.73
CA TYR A 149 6.42 26.90 2.43
C TYR A 149 7.56 25.88 2.29
N PRO A 150 7.39 24.84 1.46
CA PRO A 150 6.16 24.46 0.79
C PRO A 150 5.15 23.79 1.73
N VAL A 151 3.88 23.72 1.29
CA VAL A 151 2.85 22.88 1.89
C VAL A 151 2.26 21.97 0.82
N ILE A 152 1.64 20.86 1.22
CA ILE A 152 0.90 19.96 0.33
C ILE A 152 -0.59 20.18 0.54
N VAL A 153 -1.34 20.38 -0.54
CA VAL A 153 -2.80 20.34 -0.53
C VAL A 153 -3.26 19.08 -1.26
N LYS A 154 -4.22 18.37 -0.68
CA LYS A 154 -4.73 17.11 -1.24
C LYS A 154 -6.18 16.87 -0.82
N PRO A 155 -6.98 16.11 -1.60
CA PRO A 155 -8.33 15.73 -1.20
C PRO A 155 -8.32 15.03 0.17
N ASP A 156 -9.31 15.34 1.02
CA ASP A 156 -9.47 14.67 2.32
C ASP A 156 -9.77 13.17 2.16
N ILE A 157 -10.53 12.83 1.10
CA ILE A 157 -10.75 11.44 0.66
C ILE A 157 -10.17 11.29 -0.75
N GLY A 158 -9.34 10.28 -0.96
CA GLY A 158 -8.74 9.98 -2.26
C GLY A 158 -7.66 8.92 -2.14
N VAL A 159 -7.40 8.22 -3.24
CA VAL A 159 -6.46 7.11 -3.35
C VAL A 159 -5.20 7.57 -4.07
N GLY A 160 -4.05 7.24 -3.51
CA GLY A 160 -2.75 7.61 -4.07
C GLY A 160 -2.52 9.13 -4.06
N ALA A 161 -1.68 9.63 -4.99
CA ALA A 161 -1.34 11.05 -5.10
C ALA A 161 -2.33 11.87 -5.96
N ASN A 162 -3.49 11.30 -6.32
CA ASN A 162 -4.44 11.96 -7.20
C ASN A 162 -5.00 13.23 -6.53
N GLY A 163 -4.93 14.37 -7.26
CA GLY A 163 -5.36 15.67 -6.75
C GLY A 163 -4.41 16.31 -5.72
N ALA A 164 -3.28 15.69 -5.40
CA ALA A 164 -2.28 16.28 -4.52
C ALA A 164 -1.45 17.34 -5.29
N MET A 165 -1.21 18.48 -4.65
CA MET A 165 -0.45 19.58 -5.21
C MET A 165 0.51 20.16 -4.18
N LYS A 166 1.75 20.43 -4.60
CA LYS A 166 2.75 21.15 -3.81
C LYS A 166 2.61 22.65 -4.04
N VAL A 167 2.35 23.38 -2.98
CA VAL A 167 2.20 24.84 -2.95
C VAL A 167 3.51 25.43 -2.42
N ASN A 168 4.29 26.05 -3.29
CA ASN A 168 5.66 26.47 -2.99
C ASN A 168 5.77 27.93 -2.50
N ASN A 169 4.76 28.74 -2.78
CA ASN A 169 4.77 30.19 -2.52
C ASN A 169 3.36 30.74 -2.43
N GLU A 170 3.24 32.05 -2.15
CA GLU A 170 1.97 32.76 -2.03
C GLU A 170 1.17 32.77 -3.35
N GLU A 171 1.83 32.80 -4.51
CA GLU A 171 1.14 32.82 -5.80
C GLU A 171 0.44 31.48 -6.05
N ASP A 172 1.12 30.35 -5.75
CA ASP A 172 0.53 29.01 -5.83
C ASP A 172 -0.65 28.89 -4.87
N LEU A 173 -0.53 29.42 -3.64
CA LEU A 173 -1.60 29.41 -2.65
C LEU A 173 -2.83 30.19 -3.15
N LEU A 174 -2.64 31.39 -3.68
CA LEU A 174 -3.71 32.20 -4.24
C LEU A 174 -4.36 31.53 -5.45
N SER A 175 -3.58 30.84 -6.27
CA SER A 175 -4.09 30.08 -7.41
C SER A 175 -4.97 28.92 -6.95
N PHE A 176 -4.53 28.14 -5.97
CA PHE A 176 -5.32 27.07 -5.37
C PHE A 176 -6.67 27.57 -4.85
N TYR A 177 -6.69 28.67 -4.09
CA TYR A 177 -7.95 29.21 -3.55
C TYR A 177 -8.85 29.87 -4.60
N ARG A 178 -8.32 30.30 -5.74
CA ARG A 178 -9.14 30.79 -6.88
C ARG A 178 -9.88 29.65 -7.58
N GLU A 179 -9.25 28.48 -7.62
CA GLU A 179 -9.77 27.27 -8.28
C GLU A 179 -10.17 26.20 -7.26
N LEU A 180 -10.55 26.64 -6.05
CA LEU A 180 -10.83 25.74 -4.94
C LEU A 180 -11.82 24.65 -5.33
N PRO A 181 -11.43 23.36 -5.25
CA PRO A 181 -12.35 22.25 -5.55
C PRO A 181 -13.57 22.23 -4.63
N SER A 182 -14.65 21.62 -5.10
CA SER A 182 -15.89 21.49 -4.33
C SER A 182 -15.83 20.44 -3.22
N GLU A 183 -14.97 19.43 -3.42
CA GLU A 183 -14.70 18.40 -2.41
C GLU A 183 -13.80 18.92 -1.29
N PRO A 184 -13.91 18.33 -0.08
CA PRO A 184 -13.04 18.70 1.04
C PRO A 184 -11.57 18.44 0.75
N TYR A 185 -10.72 19.40 1.08
CA TYR A 185 -9.26 19.31 0.99
C TYR A 185 -8.62 19.51 2.37
N VAL A 186 -7.44 18.94 2.53
CA VAL A 186 -6.51 19.21 3.63
C VAL A 186 -5.24 19.86 3.12
N MET A 187 -4.64 20.70 3.94
CA MET A 187 -3.33 21.32 3.72
C MET A 187 -2.38 20.83 4.80
N GLU A 188 -1.24 20.29 4.42
CA GLU A 188 -0.26 19.73 5.34
C GLU A 188 1.10 20.42 5.20
N GLU A 189 1.80 20.54 6.31
CA GLU A 189 3.21 20.90 6.35
C GLU A 189 4.02 19.89 5.53
N PHE A 190 4.87 20.38 4.66
CA PHE A 190 5.76 19.52 3.88
C PHE A 190 6.94 19.05 4.73
N LEU A 191 7.02 17.78 4.98
CA LEU A 191 8.17 17.15 5.63
C LEU A 191 9.17 16.70 4.57
N CYS A 192 10.43 17.13 4.71
CA CYS A 192 11.54 16.66 3.88
C CYS A 192 12.01 15.31 4.40
N GLY A 193 12.09 14.33 3.51
CA GLY A 193 12.55 13.00 3.89
C GLY A 193 12.26 11.95 2.82
N ASP A 194 12.69 10.73 3.07
CA ASP A 194 12.42 9.59 2.23
C ASP A 194 11.09 8.94 2.64
N ILE A 195 10.27 8.60 1.66
CA ILE A 195 9.03 7.85 1.91
C ILE A 195 9.41 6.41 2.25
N CYS A 196 8.82 5.89 3.30
CA CYS A 196 8.98 4.49 3.68
C CYS A 196 7.65 3.96 4.23
N THR A 197 7.57 2.64 4.36
CA THR A 197 6.35 1.99 4.81
C THR A 197 6.58 1.13 6.03
N TYR A 198 5.53 0.94 6.80
CA TYR A 198 5.40 -0.18 7.72
C TYR A 198 4.33 -1.09 7.16
N ASP A 199 4.76 -2.27 6.72
CA ASP A 199 3.89 -3.30 6.17
C ASP A 199 3.82 -4.46 7.15
N ALA A 200 2.61 -4.92 7.48
CA ALA A 200 2.47 -6.00 8.45
C ALA A 200 1.25 -6.88 8.18
N ILE A 201 1.39 -8.16 8.50
CA ILE A 201 0.26 -9.07 8.71
C ILE A 201 0.02 -9.12 10.21
N LEU A 202 -1.17 -8.73 10.62
CA LEU A 202 -1.59 -8.64 12.01
C LEU A 202 -2.55 -9.78 12.33
N GLY A 203 -2.35 -10.40 13.47
CA GLY A 203 -3.26 -11.39 14.05
C GLY A 203 -4.33 -10.76 14.93
N ALA A 204 -4.91 -11.55 15.83
CA ALA A 204 -5.85 -11.08 16.82
C ALA A 204 -5.21 -9.98 17.71
N ASP A 205 -6.05 -9.03 18.18
CA ASP A 205 -5.63 -7.93 19.04
C ASP A 205 -4.53 -7.04 18.43
N CYS A 206 -4.49 -6.97 17.06
CA CYS A 206 -3.49 -6.21 16.29
C CYS A 206 -2.04 -6.64 16.57
N GLU A 207 -1.80 -7.86 17.03
CA GLU A 207 -0.45 -8.36 17.28
C GLU A 207 0.25 -8.73 15.96
N PRO A 208 1.49 -8.25 15.71
CA PRO A 208 2.17 -8.50 14.46
C PRO A 208 2.61 -9.96 14.33
N ILE A 209 2.23 -10.59 13.23
CA ILE A 209 2.69 -11.91 12.78
C ILE A 209 3.91 -11.77 11.89
N PHE A 210 3.91 -10.77 11.03
CA PHE A 210 4.94 -10.45 10.06
C PHE A 210 5.07 -8.93 9.96
N GLU A 211 6.29 -8.43 9.80
CA GLU A 211 6.58 -6.99 9.63
C GLU A 211 7.64 -6.79 8.56
N SER A 212 7.48 -5.74 7.76
CA SER A 212 8.39 -5.35 6.70
C SER A 212 8.42 -3.83 6.55
N MET A 213 9.41 -3.34 5.80
CA MET A 213 9.52 -1.93 5.40
C MET A 213 10.01 -1.86 3.96
N CYS A 214 9.38 -1.03 3.17
CA CYS A 214 9.89 -0.60 1.87
C CYS A 214 10.29 0.88 1.94
N THR A 215 11.30 1.26 1.17
CA THR A 215 11.76 2.66 1.05
C THR A 215 11.65 3.10 -0.39
N TYR A 216 10.97 4.22 -0.63
CA TYR A 216 10.73 4.78 -1.96
C TYR A 216 11.42 6.14 -2.10
N PRO A 217 11.87 6.51 -3.32
CA PRO A 217 12.19 7.90 -3.60
C PRO A 217 10.93 8.76 -3.42
N PRO A 218 11.06 10.10 -3.32
CA PRO A 218 9.92 11.00 -3.35
C PRO A 218 9.14 10.82 -4.66
N VAL A 219 8.04 10.06 -4.61
CA VAL A 219 7.29 9.59 -5.80
C VAL A 219 6.81 10.75 -6.67
N ILE A 220 6.34 11.85 -6.04
CA ILE A 220 5.84 13.02 -6.78
C ILE A 220 6.96 13.62 -7.64
N ASP A 221 8.16 13.79 -7.08
CA ASP A 221 9.30 14.37 -7.80
C ASP A 221 9.83 13.38 -8.86
N ALA A 222 9.90 12.09 -8.56
CA ALA A 222 10.37 11.07 -9.49
C ALA A 222 9.48 10.93 -10.74
N VAL A 223 8.15 10.95 -10.56
CA VAL A 223 7.20 10.87 -11.68
C VAL A 223 7.20 12.17 -12.48
N GLN A 224 7.20 13.35 -11.84
CA GLN A 224 7.19 14.64 -12.53
C GLN A 224 8.48 14.91 -13.30
N ASN A 225 9.62 14.50 -12.76
CA ASN A 225 10.94 14.73 -13.38
C ASN A 225 11.37 13.58 -14.29
N ASN A 226 10.54 12.55 -14.48
CA ASN A 226 10.88 11.34 -15.25
C ASN A 226 12.18 10.68 -14.77
N GLU A 227 12.41 10.66 -13.46
CA GLU A 227 13.57 10.04 -12.84
C GLU A 227 13.50 8.51 -12.93
N GLU A 228 14.65 7.84 -12.76
CA GLU A 228 14.72 6.39 -12.74
C GLU A 228 13.98 5.82 -11.52
N ILE A 229 13.28 4.71 -11.73
CA ILE A 229 12.47 4.08 -10.68
C ILE A 229 13.31 3.05 -9.95
N LYS A 230 13.56 3.33 -8.67
CA LYS A 230 14.26 2.43 -7.76
C LYS A 230 13.67 2.54 -6.37
N PHE A 231 13.44 1.41 -5.75
CA PHE A 231 13.05 1.32 -4.34
C PHE A 231 13.47 -0.05 -3.79
N TYR A 232 13.38 -0.26 -2.51
CA TYR A 232 13.83 -1.51 -1.92
C TYR A 232 13.11 -1.84 -0.63
N THR A 233 12.95 -3.14 -0.38
CA THR A 233 12.53 -3.68 0.91
C THR A 233 13.79 -3.90 1.77
N VAL A 234 13.74 -3.48 3.02
CA VAL A 234 14.88 -3.61 3.95
C VAL A 234 15.01 -5.03 4.50
N ALA A 235 16.23 -5.40 4.90
CA ALA A 235 16.48 -6.67 5.58
C ALA A 235 15.85 -6.70 6.99
N GLU A 236 15.88 -5.57 7.70
CA GLU A 236 15.32 -5.45 9.06
C GLU A 236 14.58 -4.13 9.23
N VAL A 237 13.40 -4.19 9.85
CA VAL A 237 12.59 -3.00 10.16
C VAL A 237 13.22 -2.24 11.34
N PRO A 238 13.49 -0.92 11.21
CA PRO A 238 14.00 -0.10 12.30
C PRO A 238 13.06 -0.07 13.49
N GLU A 239 13.60 -0.11 14.71
CA GLU A 239 12.79 -0.25 15.94
C GLU A 239 11.79 0.89 16.14
N GLN A 240 12.17 2.16 15.86
CA GLN A 240 11.26 3.30 15.98
C GLN A 240 10.08 3.20 15.01
N LEU A 241 10.33 2.77 13.77
CA LEU A 241 9.26 2.57 12.78
C LEU A 241 8.32 1.44 13.22
N ARG A 242 8.89 0.33 13.72
CA ARG A 242 8.14 -0.79 14.28
C ARG A 242 7.25 -0.35 15.44
N GLU A 243 7.78 0.43 16.39
CA GLU A 243 7.01 1.00 17.49
C GLU A 243 5.81 1.83 16.98
N PHE A 244 6.06 2.75 16.05
CA PHE A 244 5.01 3.63 15.53
C PHE A 244 3.99 2.87 14.67
N GLY A 245 4.43 1.91 13.85
CA GLY A 245 3.55 1.05 13.06
C GLY A 245 2.60 0.22 13.93
N ARG A 246 3.14 -0.44 14.96
CA ARG A 246 2.33 -1.21 15.94
C ARG A 246 1.37 -0.33 16.72
N LYS A 247 1.79 0.89 17.08
CA LYS A 247 0.96 1.87 17.76
C LYS A 247 -0.19 2.34 16.85
N ALA A 248 0.09 2.60 15.57
CA ALA A 248 -0.93 2.92 14.57
C ALA A 248 -1.91 1.74 14.39
N ALA A 249 -1.41 0.53 14.23
CA ALA A 249 -2.26 -0.66 14.09
C ALA A 249 -3.26 -0.80 15.25
N LYS A 250 -2.82 -0.60 16.48
CA LYS A 250 -3.68 -0.63 17.68
C LYS A 250 -4.67 0.53 17.71
N ALA A 251 -4.23 1.74 17.38
CA ALA A 251 -5.07 2.94 17.39
C ALA A 251 -6.23 2.88 16.38
N PHE A 252 -6.00 2.22 15.24
CA PHE A 252 -7.01 2.02 14.20
C PHE A 252 -7.76 0.68 14.28
N GLY A 253 -7.47 -0.15 15.29
CA GLY A 253 -8.13 -1.43 15.44
C GLY A 253 -7.88 -2.39 14.27
N ALA A 254 -6.66 -2.44 13.74
CA ALA A 254 -6.29 -3.26 12.58
C ALA A 254 -6.19 -4.76 12.95
N ASP A 255 -7.28 -5.33 13.45
CA ASP A 255 -7.37 -6.74 13.86
C ASP A 255 -7.43 -7.68 12.64
N ARG A 256 -6.61 -8.72 12.66
CA ARG A 256 -6.56 -9.79 11.64
C ARG A 256 -6.58 -9.24 10.21
N ARG A 257 -5.47 -8.60 9.79
CA ARG A 257 -5.43 -7.86 8.55
C ARG A 257 -4.01 -7.70 8.02
N PHE A 258 -3.87 -7.54 6.70
CA PHE A 258 -2.67 -6.96 6.12
C PHE A 258 -2.81 -5.44 6.13
N VAL A 259 -1.74 -4.72 6.53
CA VAL A 259 -1.69 -3.27 6.57
C VAL A 259 -0.49 -2.74 5.81
N HIS A 260 -0.65 -1.54 5.25
CA HIS A 260 0.39 -0.77 4.57
C HIS A 260 0.30 0.67 5.07
N PHE A 261 1.20 1.06 5.95
CA PHE A 261 1.23 2.40 6.54
C PHE A 261 2.40 3.18 5.98
N GLU A 262 2.13 4.41 5.54
CA GLU A 262 3.13 5.27 4.95
C GLU A 262 3.73 6.22 5.97
N PHE A 263 5.05 6.36 5.94
CA PHE A 263 5.85 7.21 6.80
C PHE A 263 6.82 8.05 5.99
N ILE A 264 7.32 9.12 6.59
CA ILE A 264 8.50 9.85 6.13
C ILE A 264 9.62 9.64 7.14
N ASN A 265 10.78 9.16 6.69
CA ASN A 265 12.02 9.27 7.43
C ASN A 265 12.57 10.68 7.22
N ILE A 266 12.37 11.57 8.20
CA ILE A 266 12.66 13.01 8.07
C ILE A 266 14.16 13.29 8.03
N THR A 267 14.59 14.19 7.14
CA THR A 267 16.01 14.52 6.93
C THR A 267 16.45 15.81 7.60
N LYS A 268 15.54 16.52 8.27
CA LYS A 268 15.86 17.71 9.09
C LYS A 268 14.97 17.77 10.33
N ASP A 269 15.36 18.57 11.32
CA ASP A 269 14.59 18.75 12.55
C ASP A 269 13.29 19.53 12.28
N TYR A 270 12.20 19.06 12.89
CA TYR A 270 10.89 19.73 12.91
C TYR A 270 10.40 19.85 14.34
N GLU A 271 10.16 21.10 14.78
CA GLU A 271 9.69 21.38 16.15
C GLU A 271 8.33 20.69 16.42
N GLY A 272 8.30 19.87 17.47
CA GLY A 272 7.11 19.15 17.89
C GLY A 272 6.75 17.93 17.04
N ILE A 273 7.61 17.54 16.07
CA ILE A 273 7.44 16.33 15.24
C ILE A 273 8.59 15.37 15.47
N GLY A 274 9.84 15.77 15.19
CA GLY A 274 10.99 14.89 15.35
C GLY A 274 12.28 15.54 14.85
N LYS A 275 13.38 14.78 14.97
CA LYS A 275 14.74 15.15 14.50
C LYS A 275 15.07 14.43 13.21
N ALA A 276 16.08 14.90 12.50
CA ALA A 276 16.63 14.20 11.34
C ALA A 276 16.93 12.72 11.68
N GLY A 277 16.38 11.80 10.90
CA GLY A 277 16.44 10.35 11.11
C GLY A 277 15.22 9.75 11.81
N ASP A 278 14.35 10.56 12.41
CA ASP A 278 13.07 10.09 13.00
C ASP A 278 12.01 9.83 11.92
N TYR A 279 10.97 9.11 12.31
CA TYR A 279 9.83 8.78 11.45
C TYR A 279 8.59 9.58 11.81
N ALA A 280 7.85 10.04 10.80
CA ALA A 280 6.54 10.67 10.95
C ALA A 280 5.52 9.96 10.05
N ILE A 281 4.35 9.60 10.60
CA ILE A 281 3.32 8.90 9.85
C ILE A 281 2.57 9.85 8.91
N MET A 282 2.27 9.37 7.71
CA MET A 282 1.53 10.09 6.66
C MET A 282 0.10 9.56 6.51
N GLU A 283 -0.03 8.25 6.32
CA GLU A 283 -1.27 7.59 5.92
C GLU A 283 -1.32 6.14 6.42
N VAL A 284 -2.53 5.62 6.65
CA VAL A 284 -2.76 4.21 6.97
C VAL A 284 -3.65 3.58 5.91
N ASN A 285 -3.25 2.43 5.41
CA ASN A 285 -4.00 1.64 4.45
C ASN A 285 -4.26 0.25 5.02
N MET A 286 -5.53 -0.13 5.10
CA MET A 286 -5.98 -1.42 5.64
C MET A 286 -5.97 -2.52 4.58
N ARG A 287 -4.87 -2.59 3.84
CA ARG A 287 -4.64 -3.52 2.73
C ARG A 287 -3.14 -3.77 2.56
N PRO A 288 -2.72 -4.83 1.83
CA PRO A 288 -1.32 -4.99 1.44
C PRO A 288 -0.84 -3.84 0.54
N ALA A 289 0.45 -3.63 0.50
CA ALA A 289 1.10 -2.77 -0.49
C ALA A 289 0.74 -3.22 -1.92
N GLY A 290 0.73 -2.26 -2.85
CA GLY A 290 0.47 -2.52 -4.26
C GLY A 290 1.69 -3.08 -5.02
N GLY A 291 1.53 -3.26 -6.34
CA GLY A 291 2.62 -3.64 -7.22
C GLY A 291 3.32 -4.93 -6.81
N HIS A 292 4.65 -4.88 -6.82
CA HIS A 292 5.51 -6.03 -6.49
C HIS A 292 5.91 -6.12 -5.01
N ASP A 293 5.50 -5.19 -4.17
CA ASP A 293 5.95 -5.14 -2.77
C ASP A 293 5.73 -6.43 -1.98
N PRO A 294 4.57 -7.13 -2.10
CA PRO A 294 4.42 -8.42 -1.42
C PRO A 294 5.41 -9.49 -1.91
N ALA A 295 5.77 -9.48 -3.20
CA ALA A 295 6.79 -10.37 -3.73
C ALA A 295 8.20 -9.98 -3.24
N MET A 296 8.49 -8.67 -3.15
CA MET A 296 9.75 -8.17 -2.59
C MET A 296 9.90 -8.54 -1.11
N MET A 297 8.82 -8.50 -0.33
CA MET A 297 8.80 -9.00 1.05
C MET A 297 9.17 -10.48 1.13
N ASN A 298 8.63 -11.30 0.20
CA ASN A 298 8.98 -12.72 0.11
C ASN A 298 10.48 -12.92 -0.17
N PHE A 299 11.03 -12.18 -1.12
CA PHE A 299 12.46 -12.27 -1.45
C PHE A 299 13.35 -11.73 -0.33
N ALA A 300 12.93 -10.62 0.31
CA ALA A 300 13.68 -9.99 1.39
C ALA A 300 13.77 -10.88 2.63
N GLN A 301 12.71 -11.60 2.97
CA GLN A 301 12.65 -12.37 4.21
C GLN A 301 12.57 -13.89 4.01
N SER A 302 12.73 -14.36 2.76
CA SER A 302 12.75 -15.80 2.41
C SER A 302 11.49 -16.56 2.91
N ILE A 303 10.32 -15.95 2.73
CA ILE A 303 9.01 -16.44 3.19
C ILE A 303 7.96 -16.36 2.08
N ASP A 304 6.71 -16.69 2.39
CA ASP A 304 5.54 -16.47 1.55
C ASP A 304 4.47 -15.70 2.32
N VAL A 305 4.40 -14.35 2.14
CA VAL A 305 3.44 -13.49 2.84
C VAL A 305 1.99 -13.83 2.48
N PHE A 306 1.75 -14.36 1.28
CA PHE A 306 0.42 -14.79 0.86
C PHE A 306 -0.04 -16.01 1.65
N ASP A 307 0.88 -16.95 1.91
CA ASP A 307 0.64 -18.12 2.73
C ASP A 307 0.45 -17.76 4.21
N ILE A 308 1.29 -16.87 4.74
CA ILE A 308 1.13 -16.33 6.11
C ILE A 308 -0.23 -15.65 6.27
N TYR A 309 -0.68 -14.88 5.26
CA TYR A 309 -2.01 -14.28 5.27
C TYR A 309 -3.11 -15.35 5.31
N ALA A 310 -3.01 -16.40 4.49
CA ALA A 310 -3.98 -17.48 4.46
C ALA A 310 -4.02 -18.26 5.81
N GLN A 311 -2.86 -18.51 6.43
CA GLN A 311 -2.77 -19.11 7.78
C GLN A 311 -3.42 -18.21 8.83
N MET A 312 -3.22 -16.90 8.76
CA MET A 312 -3.87 -15.94 9.67
C MET A 312 -5.39 -15.96 9.48
N VAL A 313 -5.89 -15.95 8.25
CA VAL A 313 -7.34 -16.01 7.94
C VAL A 313 -7.97 -17.31 8.47
N THR A 314 -7.30 -18.44 8.29
CA THR A 314 -7.80 -19.75 8.74
C THR A 314 -7.54 -20.03 10.23
N SER A 315 -6.86 -19.11 10.93
CA SER A 315 -6.43 -19.29 12.32
C SER A 315 -5.55 -20.53 12.53
N GLU A 316 -4.80 -20.92 11.51
CA GLU A 316 -3.81 -21.97 11.58
C GLU A 316 -2.56 -21.51 12.35
N LYS A 317 -1.74 -22.48 12.73
CA LYS A 317 -0.44 -22.15 13.31
C LYS A 317 0.43 -21.49 12.27
N ILE A 318 0.84 -20.26 12.52
CA ILE A 318 1.75 -19.52 11.66
C ILE A 318 3.10 -20.24 11.59
N ASN A 319 3.56 -20.50 10.38
CA ASN A 319 4.81 -21.18 10.11
C ASN A 319 5.79 -20.25 9.38
N ILE A 320 6.55 -19.47 10.15
CA ILE A 320 7.69 -18.71 9.63
C ILE A 320 8.95 -19.46 10.02
N PRO A 321 9.80 -19.90 9.06
CA PRO A 321 11.02 -20.62 9.38
C PRO A 321 11.98 -19.76 10.22
N GLU A 322 12.46 -20.28 11.35
CA GLU A 322 13.47 -19.62 12.18
C GLU A 322 14.79 -19.40 11.43
N SER A 323 15.06 -20.20 10.41
CA SER A 323 16.23 -20.12 9.54
C SER A 323 16.06 -19.18 8.34
N ALA A 324 14.95 -18.43 8.27
CA ALA A 324 14.72 -17.48 7.18
C ALA A 324 15.86 -16.43 7.15
N GLU A 325 16.50 -16.34 5.99
CA GLU A 325 17.55 -15.34 5.79
C GLU A 325 16.94 -14.03 5.34
N HIS A 326 17.45 -12.92 5.89
CA HIS A 326 16.99 -11.59 5.55
C HIS A 326 17.94 -10.89 4.57
N TYR A 327 17.37 -10.16 3.62
CA TYR A 327 18.05 -9.47 2.54
C TYR A 327 17.43 -8.10 2.29
N TYR A 328 18.21 -7.20 1.73
CA TYR A 328 17.66 -6.07 0.98
C TYR A 328 17.17 -6.60 -0.37
N CYS A 329 15.90 -6.33 -0.71
CA CYS A 329 15.36 -6.66 -2.03
C CYS A 329 15.17 -5.38 -2.83
N ALA A 330 15.96 -5.22 -3.88
CA ALA A 330 15.98 -4.05 -4.75
C ALA A 330 15.01 -4.21 -5.92
N TYR A 331 14.24 -3.16 -6.21
CA TYR A 331 13.50 -2.97 -7.45
C TYR A 331 14.20 -1.89 -8.27
N ALA A 332 14.73 -2.24 -9.42
CA ALA A 332 15.33 -1.32 -10.37
C ALA A 332 14.60 -1.42 -11.71
N ALA A 333 14.04 -0.33 -12.21
CA ALA A 333 13.31 -0.35 -13.47
C ALA A 333 13.83 0.69 -14.44
N ARG A 334 14.13 0.23 -15.66
CA ARG A 334 14.54 1.07 -16.78
C ARG A 334 13.32 1.57 -17.55
N ARG A 335 13.40 2.83 -17.99
CA ARG A 335 12.37 3.45 -18.82
C ARG A 335 12.62 3.15 -20.32
N ASP A 336 11.56 3.22 -21.09
CA ASP A 336 11.68 3.13 -22.54
C ASP A 336 12.43 4.36 -23.09
N GLY A 337 13.41 4.11 -23.99
CA GLY A 337 14.23 5.18 -24.56
C GLY A 337 15.28 5.80 -23.63
N GLY A 338 15.46 5.28 -22.41
CA GLY A 338 16.53 5.69 -21.50
C GLY A 338 17.93 5.36 -22.05
N CYS A 339 18.93 6.16 -21.68
CA CYS A 339 20.33 5.91 -22.04
C CYS A 339 21.04 5.24 -20.87
N TYR A 340 21.33 3.94 -21.00
CA TYR A 340 21.99 3.15 -19.96
C TYR A 340 23.36 2.69 -20.42
N THR A 341 24.34 2.77 -19.53
CA THR A 341 25.72 2.38 -19.83
C THR A 341 25.88 0.86 -20.03
N HIS A 342 25.10 0.06 -19.30
CA HIS A 342 25.21 -1.39 -19.32
C HIS A 342 24.03 -2.07 -20.02
N THR A 343 24.32 -3.12 -20.78
CA THR A 343 23.29 -3.91 -21.49
C THR A 343 22.58 -4.87 -20.53
N PRO A 344 21.39 -5.41 -20.90
CA PRO A 344 20.73 -6.46 -20.14
C PRO A 344 21.61 -7.71 -19.92
N GLU A 345 22.45 -8.06 -20.92
CA GLU A 345 23.38 -9.20 -20.85
C GLU A 345 24.48 -8.94 -19.80
N GLU A 346 25.05 -7.74 -19.75
CA GLU A 346 26.05 -7.35 -18.75
C GLU A 346 25.46 -7.34 -17.33
N ILE A 347 24.18 -6.94 -17.18
CA ILE A 347 23.48 -7.03 -15.89
C ILE A 347 23.34 -8.50 -15.48
N ALA A 348 22.90 -9.35 -16.39
CA ALA A 348 22.74 -10.79 -16.14
C ALA A 348 24.09 -11.47 -15.84
N GLU A 349 25.17 -11.11 -16.53
CA GLU A 349 26.53 -11.62 -16.27
C GLU A 349 27.00 -11.26 -14.87
N ARG A 350 26.82 -9.98 -14.48
CA ARG A 350 27.38 -9.47 -13.22
C ARG A 350 26.51 -9.80 -11.99
N TYR A 351 25.19 -9.73 -12.13
CA TYR A 351 24.24 -9.84 -11.01
C TYR A 351 23.24 -10.98 -11.13
N GLY A 352 23.37 -11.84 -12.15
CA GLY A 352 22.40 -12.92 -12.42
C GLY A 352 22.14 -13.83 -11.22
N SER A 353 23.17 -14.08 -10.37
CA SER A 353 22.99 -14.87 -9.15
C SER A 353 22.21 -14.15 -8.03
N ALA A 354 22.14 -12.82 -8.09
CA ALA A 354 21.38 -12.00 -7.14
C ALA A 354 19.96 -11.67 -7.65
N ILE A 355 19.76 -11.69 -8.97
CA ILE A 355 18.46 -11.41 -9.61
C ILE A 355 17.46 -12.51 -9.23
N VAL A 356 16.31 -12.08 -8.69
CA VAL A 356 15.21 -12.96 -8.27
C VAL A 356 13.99 -12.85 -9.17
N MET A 357 13.86 -11.76 -9.93
CA MET A 357 12.80 -11.55 -10.90
C MET A 357 13.24 -10.58 -11.99
N GLN A 358 12.77 -10.84 -13.20
CA GLN A 358 12.95 -9.97 -14.37
C GLN A 358 11.68 -10.01 -15.20
N GLU A 359 11.15 -8.83 -15.57
CA GLU A 359 9.95 -8.78 -16.41
C GLU A 359 9.84 -7.45 -17.18
N GLU A 360 9.01 -7.45 -18.20
CA GLU A 360 8.54 -6.25 -18.88
C GLU A 360 7.14 -5.91 -18.36
N MET A 361 7.00 -4.71 -17.79
CA MET A 361 5.73 -4.25 -17.24
C MET A 361 4.67 -4.00 -18.33
N PRO A 362 3.38 -4.18 -18.04
CA PRO A 362 2.31 -3.75 -18.92
C PRO A 362 2.41 -2.26 -19.24
N PRO A 363 2.07 -1.83 -20.48
CA PRO A 363 2.22 -0.41 -20.88
C PRO A 363 1.51 0.61 -19.97
N ILE A 364 0.43 0.21 -19.31
CA ILE A 364 -0.30 1.07 -18.38
C ILE A 364 0.53 1.45 -17.14
N ASP A 365 1.47 0.59 -16.74
CA ASP A 365 2.30 0.75 -15.55
C ASP A 365 3.65 1.45 -15.83
N TRP A 366 4.04 1.63 -17.11
CA TRP A 366 5.34 2.21 -17.47
C TRP A 366 5.60 3.58 -16.85
N PRO A 367 4.64 4.51 -16.76
CA PRO A 367 4.89 5.83 -16.17
C PRO A 367 5.33 5.77 -14.71
N SER A 368 4.73 4.87 -13.93
CA SER A 368 4.93 4.76 -12.48
C SER A 368 5.93 3.69 -12.07
N MET A 369 6.02 2.58 -12.84
CA MET A 369 6.81 1.41 -12.48
C MET A 369 8.02 1.15 -13.39
N GLY A 370 8.18 1.93 -14.49
CA GLY A 370 9.18 1.66 -15.52
C GLY A 370 8.76 0.53 -16.45
N ARG A 371 9.58 0.25 -17.46
CA ARG A 371 9.26 -0.78 -18.47
C ARG A 371 9.97 -2.10 -18.18
N TYR A 372 11.28 -2.07 -17.99
CA TYR A 372 12.10 -3.26 -17.78
C TYR A 372 12.54 -3.34 -16.34
N VAL A 373 11.96 -4.29 -15.63
CA VAL A 373 12.16 -4.47 -14.18
C VAL A 373 13.23 -5.52 -13.93
N TYR A 374 14.14 -5.20 -13.01
CA TYR A 374 15.14 -6.09 -12.47
C TYR A 374 15.03 -6.07 -10.95
N MET A 375 14.62 -7.18 -10.33
CA MET A 375 14.65 -7.35 -8.89
C MET A 375 15.82 -8.22 -8.49
N ALA A 376 16.53 -7.78 -7.46
CA ALA A 376 17.68 -8.51 -6.94
C ALA A 376 17.75 -8.44 -5.42
N LYS A 377 18.35 -9.44 -4.76
CA LYS A 377 18.49 -9.46 -3.31
C LYS A 377 19.96 -9.49 -2.88
N PHE A 378 20.26 -8.76 -1.79
CA PHE A 378 21.60 -8.55 -1.27
C PHE A 378 21.63 -8.65 0.25
N LYS A 379 22.73 -9.17 0.82
CA LYS A 379 22.94 -9.18 2.27
C LYS A 379 23.31 -7.79 2.79
N GLU A 380 24.06 -7.03 2.01
CA GLU A 380 24.63 -5.74 2.41
C GLU A 380 24.03 -4.62 1.57
N LYS A 381 23.68 -3.51 2.24
CA LYS A 381 23.11 -2.33 1.58
C LYS A 381 24.05 -1.73 0.53
N GLU A 382 25.34 -1.71 0.81
CA GLU A 382 26.36 -1.18 -0.11
C GLU A 382 26.46 -1.97 -1.42
N GLU A 383 26.16 -3.28 -1.39
CA GLU A 383 26.08 -4.10 -2.61
C GLU A 383 24.83 -3.74 -3.42
N MET A 384 23.71 -3.56 -2.75
CA MET A 384 22.48 -3.09 -3.38
C MET A 384 22.67 -1.69 -4.01
N ASP A 385 23.33 -0.76 -3.31
CA ASP A 385 23.58 0.58 -3.84
C ASP A 385 24.48 0.52 -5.11
N ARG A 386 25.49 -0.36 -5.15
CA ARG A 386 26.30 -0.62 -6.36
C ARG A 386 25.48 -1.25 -7.50
N TYR A 387 24.53 -2.11 -7.15
CA TYR A 387 23.60 -2.68 -8.12
C TYR A 387 22.72 -1.61 -8.76
N PHE A 388 22.11 -0.72 -7.99
CA PHE A 388 21.33 0.39 -8.52
C PHE A 388 22.17 1.28 -9.45
N ALA A 389 23.38 1.64 -9.03
CA ALA A 389 24.28 2.44 -9.84
C ALA A 389 24.66 1.74 -11.17
N PHE A 390 24.77 0.42 -11.18
CA PHE A 390 25.10 -0.35 -12.39
C PHE A 390 23.89 -0.51 -13.32
N VAL A 391 22.72 -0.82 -12.77
CA VAL A 391 21.51 -1.06 -13.59
C VAL A 391 20.97 0.24 -14.17
N LEU A 392 21.03 1.32 -13.45
CA LEU A 392 20.38 2.60 -13.79
C LEU A 392 21.36 3.69 -14.29
N GLY A 393 22.67 3.42 -14.25
CA GLY A 393 23.71 4.37 -14.68
C GLY A 393 24.09 4.31 -16.16
#